data_4eb3b11c4328f0429d22f694df5ebff4
#
_entry.id   4eb3b11c4328f0429d22f694df5ebff4
#
_cell.length_a   1.000
_cell.length_b   1.000
_cell.length_c   1.000
_cell.angle_alpha   90.00
_cell.angle_beta   90.00
_cell.angle_gamma   90.00
#
_symmetry.space_group_name_H-M   'P 1'
#
loop_
_entity.id
_entity.type
_entity.pdbx_description
1 polymer ?
#
loop_
_entity_poly.entity_id
_entity_poly.type
_entity_poly.pdbx_seq_one_letter_code
_entity_poly.pdbx_strand_id
1 'polypeptide(L)'
;IAAAFQGNEIEITSNEKTKRKIPVKPPFITSTLQQTSSSMLGFSLSKTMKLAQDLYTGGYISYMRTDSPNISVLAQNNCKQYLLDTYGEVYSAPKNFAAKASNSQEAHEAIRPTDVTFKADELSLSQDHKKLYNLIWSRFVASQMPQPEIIVNSIKAQSETNIFETSVSSISFDGFYKVMPPGKNSGYVDYDLESLSVGLMKKINKVEKSQHFTKPPSRYSEASLVKELEKRGIGRPSTYQEIITNIQDRGYVRSENKRLYATKIANLISDRLIKSFTNIMDYSFTANMEKSLDEVAEGKESWKKLLEEFYAEFNEAKKVAVDVMERNNPISTKVRCTECDCDKEMILRTNQTGQFLGCEGYFDEGDLKCKKTYSLIPEELFTDNDDKEAESIFNKPKCDICGSTMDGFIIDENRKLHICSSSPICPGTKLEEGNFIKPKNGEEELIDCHKCDAKMELKIGRFGKYFACQSCTATRQIMKNGQLKPIFMDPIEMSDLKCEKCDDIYLLRDSLKGLFLAASQFPKNRETRAPLVSEITVSYTHLTLPTN
;
A
#
# COMPACT_ATOMS: atom_id res chain seq x y z
N ILE A 1 36.70 10.68 20.49
CA ILE A 1 37.12 9.39 19.89
C ILE A 1 37.37 9.56 18.39
N ALA A 2 36.40 10.01 17.54
CA ALA A 2 36.61 10.10 16.10
C ALA A 2 37.82 10.98 15.70
N ALA A 3 38.02 12.13 16.36
CA ALA A 3 39.15 13.05 16.09
C ALA A 3 40.50 12.42 16.44
N ALA A 4 40.58 11.47 17.37
CA ALA A 4 41.82 10.81 17.79
C ALA A 4 42.35 9.81 16.73
N PHE A 5 41.51 9.35 15.80
CA PHE A 5 41.92 8.38 14.76
C PHE A 5 42.21 9.04 13.40
N GLN A 6 41.81 10.28 13.19
CA GLN A 6 42.02 10.95 11.91
C GLN A 6 43.51 11.20 11.69
N GLY A 7 44.05 10.69 10.62
CA GLY A 7 45.46 10.80 10.27
C GLY A 7 46.35 9.69 10.81
N ASN A 8 45.86 8.82 11.70
CA ASN A 8 46.58 7.63 12.16
C ASN A 8 46.70 6.57 11.05
N GLU A 9 47.66 5.72 11.19
CA GLU A 9 47.81 4.52 10.33
C GLU A 9 47.05 3.35 10.89
N ILE A 10 46.50 2.51 10.01
CA ILE A 10 45.89 1.22 10.32
C ILE A 10 46.64 0.12 9.58
N GLU A 11 46.86 -0.98 10.23
CA GLU A 11 47.44 -2.21 9.63
C GLU A 11 46.31 -3.19 9.34
N ILE A 12 46.31 -3.79 8.15
CA ILE A 12 45.41 -4.90 7.82
C ILE A 12 45.90 -6.16 8.49
N THR A 13 45.15 -6.67 9.48
CA THR A 13 45.50 -7.86 10.27
C THR A 13 44.87 -9.12 9.74
N SER A 14 43.76 -9.03 8.99
CA SER A 14 43.09 -10.20 8.38
C SER A 14 42.35 -9.76 7.11
N ASN A 15 42.36 -10.62 6.09
CA ASN A 15 41.54 -10.53 4.87
C ASN A 15 41.07 -11.93 4.49
N GLU A 16 39.94 -12.36 5.07
CA GLU A 16 39.37 -13.68 4.84
C GLU A 16 38.39 -13.65 3.68
N LYS A 17 38.57 -14.54 2.71
CA LYS A 17 37.72 -14.70 1.54
C LYS A 17 36.75 -15.85 1.71
N THR A 18 35.47 -15.58 1.57
CA THR A 18 34.41 -16.58 1.60
C THR A 18 33.63 -16.56 0.30
N LYS A 19 33.41 -17.69 -0.35
CA LYS A 19 32.56 -17.81 -1.53
C LYS A 19 31.14 -18.09 -1.11
N ARG A 20 30.20 -17.34 -1.70
CA ARG A 20 28.76 -17.48 -1.47
C ARG A 20 28.01 -17.52 -2.79
N LYS A 21 27.03 -18.44 -2.90
CA LYS A 21 26.09 -18.49 -4.04
C LYS A 21 24.77 -17.84 -3.66
N ILE A 22 24.21 -17.04 -4.56
CA ILE A 22 22.89 -16.43 -4.37
C ILE A 22 21.83 -17.40 -4.89
N PRO A 23 20.85 -17.80 -4.07
CA PRO A 23 19.85 -18.77 -4.49
C PRO A 23 18.95 -18.20 -5.59
N VAL A 24 18.67 -19.07 -6.57
CA VAL A 24 17.71 -18.76 -7.65
C VAL A 24 16.31 -18.70 -7.07
N LYS A 25 15.57 -17.68 -7.43
CA LYS A 25 14.16 -17.54 -7.06
C LYS A 25 13.27 -18.23 -8.12
N PRO A 26 12.16 -18.88 -7.71
CA PRO A 26 11.23 -19.48 -8.66
C PRO A 26 10.59 -18.42 -9.57
N PRO A 27 10.00 -18.83 -10.70
CA PRO A 27 9.12 -18.00 -11.48
C PRO A 27 8.00 -17.42 -10.63
N PHE A 28 7.32 -16.39 -11.13
CA PHE A 28 6.28 -15.73 -10.36
C PHE A 28 5.03 -16.60 -10.19
N ILE A 29 4.49 -16.53 -8.99
CA ILE A 29 3.10 -16.81 -8.66
C ILE A 29 2.41 -15.47 -8.40
N THR A 30 1.08 -15.44 -8.29
CA THR A 30 0.31 -14.19 -8.13
C THR A 30 0.84 -13.32 -6.99
N SER A 31 1.04 -13.88 -5.80
CA SER A 31 1.50 -13.14 -4.63
C SER A 31 2.90 -12.56 -4.82
N THR A 32 3.83 -13.33 -5.38
CA THR A 32 5.22 -12.87 -5.59
C THR A 32 5.33 -11.86 -6.73
N LEU A 33 4.49 -11.95 -7.77
CA LEU A 33 4.37 -10.92 -8.81
C LEU A 33 3.88 -9.60 -8.22
N GLN A 34 2.81 -9.63 -7.43
CA GLN A 34 2.27 -8.46 -6.76
C GLN A 34 3.31 -7.79 -5.85
N GLN A 35 4.00 -8.58 -5.02
CA GLN A 35 5.04 -8.09 -4.11
C GLN A 35 6.22 -7.45 -4.87
N THR A 36 6.71 -8.13 -5.90
CA THR A 36 7.88 -7.65 -6.65
C THR A 36 7.54 -6.45 -7.53
N SER A 37 6.37 -6.45 -8.16
CA SER A 37 5.87 -5.32 -8.94
C SER A 37 5.69 -4.06 -8.07
N SER A 38 5.17 -4.22 -6.86
CA SER A 38 5.04 -3.11 -5.90
C SER A 38 6.40 -2.55 -5.47
N SER A 39 7.37 -3.42 -5.17
CA SER A 39 8.69 -3.00 -4.69
C SER A 39 9.59 -2.43 -5.78
N MET A 40 9.61 -3.03 -6.99
CA MET A 40 10.52 -2.65 -8.07
C MET A 40 9.92 -1.60 -9.02
N LEU A 41 8.62 -1.71 -9.33
CA LEU A 41 7.94 -0.84 -10.30
C LEU A 41 7.07 0.23 -9.62
N GLY A 42 6.82 0.09 -8.32
CA GLY A 42 5.95 0.99 -7.57
C GLY A 42 4.47 0.88 -7.93
N PHE A 43 4.05 -0.23 -8.58
CA PHE A 43 2.66 -0.46 -8.96
C PHE A 43 1.83 -0.91 -7.74
N SER A 44 0.56 -0.46 -7.67
CA SER A 44 -0.40 -1.03 -6.71
C SER A 44 -0.79 -2.45 -7.12
N LEU A 45 -1.35 -3.22 -6.18
CA LEU A 45 -1.83 -4.58 -6.48
C LEU A 45 -2.86 -4.57 -7.60
N SER A 46 -3.83 -3.66 -7.53
CA SER A 46 -4.88 -3.51 -8.53
C SER A 46 -4.31 -3.19 -9.93
N LYS A 47 -3.34 -2.25 -10.01
CA LYS A 47 -2.67 -1.93 -11.28
C LYS A 47 -1.90 -3.14 -11.82
N THR A 48 -1.17 -3.84 -10.96
CA THR A 48 -0.42 -5.05 -11.34
C THR A 48 -1.33 -6.11 -11.94
N MET A 49 -2.45 -6.42 -11.27
CA MET A 49 -3.37 -7.45 -11.74
C MET A 49 -4.11 -7.04 -13.00
N LYS A 50 -4.45 -5.76 -13.17
CA LYS A 50 -5.05 -5.27 -14.41
C LYS A 50 -4.09 -5.42 -15.59
N LEU A 51 -2.84 -4.95 -15.44
CA LEU A 51 -1.82 -5.09 -16.49
C LEU A 51 -1.51 -6.56 -16.79
N ALA A 52 -1.46 -7.43 -15.78
CA ALA A 52 -1.24 -8.86 -15.98
C ALA A 52 -2.43 -9.52 -16.70
N GLN A 53 -3.67 -9.12 -16.41
CA GLN A 53 -4.85 -9.56 -17.14
C GLN A 53 -4.80 -9.15 -18.61
N ASP A 54 -4.43 -7.91 -18.90
CA ASP A 54 -4.29 -7.41 -20.26
C ASP A 54 -3.21 -8.19 -21.02
N LEU A 55 -2.05 -8.46 -20.40
CA LEU A 55 -0.98 -9.27 -20.98
C LEU A 55 -1.41 -10.71 -21.23
N TYR A 56 -2.16 -11.33 -20.32
CA TYR A 56 -2.71 -12.68 -20.51
C TYR A 56 -3.71 -12.72 -21.65
N THR A 57 -4.67 -11.79 -21.67
CA THR A 57 -5.68 -11.71 -22.73
C THR A 57 -5.04 -11.46 -24.09
N GLY A 58 -3.95 -10.69 -24.13
CA GLY A 58 -3.14 -10.47 -25.34
C GLY A 58 -2.27 -11.66 -25.74
N GLY A 59 -2.24 -12.75 -24.97
CA GLY A 59 -1.46 -13.95 -25.26
C GLY A 59 0.05 -13.81 -24.97
N TYR A 60 0.47 -12.80 -24.24
CA TYR A 60 1.90 -12.56 -23.95
C TYR A 60 2.43 -13.33 -22.75
N ILE A 61 1.57 -13.67 -21.78
CA ILE A 61 1.96 -14.41 -20.58
C ILE A 61 0.96 -15.57 -20.30
N SER A 62 1.40 -16.56 -19.51
CA SER A 62 0.54 -17.58 -18.91
C SER A 62 -0.46 -16.97 -17.94
N TYR A 63 -1.43 -17.76 -17.46
CA TYR A 63 -2.47 -17.29 -16.56
C TYR A 63 -1.88 -16.69 -15.26
N MET A 64 -2.30 -15.48 -14.93
CA MET A 64 -1.71 -14.69 -13.85
C MET A 64 -2.26 -14.99 -12.46
N ARG A 65 -3.34 -15.77 -12.34
CA ARG A 65 -3.88 -16.19 -11.04
C ARG A 65 -3.47 -17.62 -10.75
N THR A 66 -2.29 -17.79 -10.21
CA THR A 66 -1.71 -19.10 -9.89
C THR A 66 -0.92 -19.02 -8.58
N ASP A 67 -0.92 -20.10 -7.84
CA ASP A 67 -0.08 -20.37 -6.67
C ASP A 67 1.03 -21.39 -6.96
N SER A 68 1.06 -21.93 -8.17
CA SER A 68 2.03 -22.92 -8.61
C SER A 68 3.27 -22.24 -9.24
N PRO A 69 4.49 -22.52 -8.75
CA PRO A 69 5.73 -22.12 -9.40
C PRO A 69 6.20 -23.09 -10.49
N ASN A 70 5.44 -24.12 -10.80
CA ASN A 70 5.78 -25.15 -11.76
C ASN A 70 5.84 -24.62 -13.19
N ILE A 71 6.67 -25.22 -14.01
CA ILE A 71 6.87 -24.87 -15.41
C ILE A 71 6.66 -26.15 -16.24
N SER A 72 5.94 -26.05 -17.36
CA SER A 72 5.81 -27.18 -18.28
C SER A 72 7.17 -27.54 -18.89
N VAL A 73 7.36 -28.81 -19.22
CA VAL A 73 8.57 -29.33 -19.87
C VAL A 73 8.85 -28.60 -21.17
N LEU A 74 7.80 -28.25 -21.93
CA LEU A 74 7.94 -27.50 -23.18
C LEU A 74 8.50 -26.11 -22.93
N ALA A 75 7.95 -25.35 -21.97
CA ALA A 75 8.43 -24.02 -21.66
C ALA A 75 9.88 -24.03 -21.12
N GLN A 76 10.22 -25.05 -20.34
CA GLN A 76 11.58 -25.23 -19.83
C GLN A 76 12.56 -25.50 -20.96
N ASN A 77 12.21 -26.40 -21.91
CA ASN A 77 13.06 -26.71 -23.05
C ASN A 77 13.24 -25.48 -23.98
N ASN A 78 12.18 -24.72 -24.24
CA ASN A 78 12.26 -23.50 -25.02
C ASN A 78 13.18 -22.47 -24.35
N CYS A 79 13.06 -22.31 -23.02
CA CYS A 79 13.95 -21.42 -22.28
C CYS A 79 15.40 -21.90 -22.29
N LYS A 80 15.63 -23.21 -22.13
CA LYS A 80 16.96 -23.81 -22.25
C LYS A 80 17.59 -23.50 -23.60
N GLN A 81 16.86 -23.74 -24.71
CA GLN A 81 17.36 -23.45 -26.03
C GLN A 81 17.69 -21.96 -26.21
N TYR A 82 16.78 -21.08 -25.79
CA TYR A 82 17.01 -19.64 -25.80
C TYR A 82 18.28 -19.23 -25.04
N LEU A 83 18.53 -19.83 -23.85
CA LEU A 83 19.74 -19.55 -23.06
C LEU A 83 21.02 -20.02 -23.78
N LEU A 84 20.99 -21.20 -24.39
CA LEU A 84 22.11 -21.73 -25.15
C LEU A 84 22.47 -20.82 -26.33
N ASP A 85 21.46 -20.39 -27.06
CA ASP A 85 21.64 -19.57 -28.28
C ASP A 85 22.08 -18.13 -27.97
N THR A 86 21.61 -17.57 -26.83
CA THR A 86 21.82 -16.15 -26.51
C THR A 86 23.01 -15.91 -25.57
N TYR A 87 23.21 -16.78 -24.58
CA TYR A 87 24.20 -16.59 -23.50
C TYR A 87 25.25 -17.68 -23.41
N GLY A 88 25.03 -18.82 -24.07
CA GLY A 88 25.91 -19.96 -24.05
C GLY A 88 25.64 -20.95 -22.92
N GLU A 89 26.28 -22.11 -22.99
CA GLU A 89 26.05 -23.26 -22.13
C GLU A 89 26.26 -22.96 -20.62
N VAL A 90 27.23 -22.12 -20.29
CA VAL A 90 27.56 -21.72 -18.92
C VAL A 90 26.38 -21.05 -18.19
N TYR A 91 25.46 -20.42 -18.93
CA TYR A 91 24.30 -19.72 -18.38
C TYR A 91 23.02 -20.55 -18.41
N SER A 92 23.06 -21.82 -18.82
CA SER A 92 21.89 -22.70 -18.84
C SER A 92 21.94 -23.70 -17.67
N ALA A 93 21.01 -23.55 -16.72
CA ALA A 93 20.86 -24.44 -15.58
C ALA A 93 19.37 -24.70 -15.28
N PRO A 94 18.65 -25.42 -16.16
CA PRO A 94 17.21 -25.67 -16.02
C PRO A 94 16.88 -26.28 -14.66
N LYS A 95 15.86 -25.73 -14.01
CA LYS A 95 15.43 -26.13 -12.67
C LYS A 95 13.92 -26.18 -12.57
N ASN A 96 13.41 -27.24 -11.96
CA ASN A 96 12.02 -27.38 -11.57
C ASN A 96 11.80 -26.84 -10.15
N PHE A 97 10.67 -26.23 -9.92
CA PHE A 97 10.26 -25.68 -8.64
C PHE A 97 8.95 -26.35 -8.22
N ALA A 98 9.02 -27.15 -7.16
CA ALA A 98 7.81 -27.76 -6.59
C ALA A 98 7.02 -26.71 -5.79
N ALA A 99 5.70 -26.80 -5.83
CA ALA A 99 4.84 -26.04 -4.94
C ALA A 99 5.12 -26.45 -3.48
N LYS A 100 5.22 -25.45 -2.60
CA LYS A 100 5.47 -25.69 -1.17
C LYS A 100 4.24 -26.16 -0.41
N ALA A 101 3.05 -25.90 -0.94
CA ALA A 101 1.79 -26.27 -0.32
C ALA A 101 1.31 -27.60 -0.90
N SER A 102 0.87 -28.50 -0.03
CA SER A 102 0.20 -29.75 -0.40
C SER A 102 -1.10 -29.54 -1.17
N ASN A 103 -1.59 -28.32 -1.28
CA ASN A 103 -2.87 -27.91 -1.85
C ASN A 103 -2.72 -27.04 -3.10
N SER A 104 -1.56 -27.02 -3.78
CA SER A 104 -1.49 -26.36 -5.09
C SER A 104 -2.25 -27.21 -6.10
N GLN A 105 -3.16 -26.60 -6.84
CA GLN A 105 -3.83 -27.26 -7.95
C GLN A 105 -2.76 -27.69 -8.97
N GLU A 106 -2.50 -28.98 -9.09
CA GLU A 106 -1.39 -29.55 -9.89
C GLU A 106 -1.39 -29.12 -11.36
N ALA A 107 -2.54 -28.66 -11.88
CA ALA A 107 -2.70 -28.22 -13.25
C ALA A 107 -2.20 -26.80 -13.56
N HIS A 108 -1.82 -26.01 -12.54
CA HIS A 108 -1.43 -24.63 -12.76
C HIS A 108 0.07 -24.48 -13.02
N GLU A 109 0.42 -23.66 -14.04
CA GLU A 109 1.78 -23.20 -14.30
C GLU A 109 2.06 -21.86 -13.59
N ALA A 110 3.35 -21.57 -13.41
CA ALA A 110 3.84 -20.27 -13.00
C ALA A 110 3.53 -19.19 -14.04
N ILE A 111 3.57 -17.92 -13.60
CA ILE A 111 3.45 -16.76 -14.47
C ILE A 111 4.77 -16.61 -15.26
N ARG A 112 4.69 -16.78 -16.57
CA ARG A 112 5.82 -16.75 -17.50
C ARG A 112 5.43 -16.14 -18.84
N PRO A 113 6.37 -15.68 -19.67
CA PRO A 113 6.09 -15.34 -21.06
C PRO A 113 5.62 -16.60 -21.81
N THR A 114 4.69 -16.44 -22.74
CA THR A 114 4.25 -17.53 -23.65
C THR A 114 5.36 -17.92 -24.58
N ASP A 115 6.09 -16.94 -25.08
CA ASP A 115 7.29 -17.11 -25.89
C ASP A 115 8.47 -16.33 -25.27
N VAL A 116 9.54 -17.04 -24.95
CA VAL A 116 10.73 -16.48 -24.30
C VAL A 116 11.58 -15.62 -25.26
N THR A 117 11.40 -15.77 -26.56
CA THR A 117 12.15 -15.01 -27.57
C THR A 117 11.69 -13.55 -27.67
N PHE A 118 10.44 -13.26 -27.31
CA PHE A 118 9.91 -11.89 -27.39
C PHE A 118 10.45 -11.01 -26.26
N LYS A 119 11.07 -9.92 -26.65
CA LYS A 119 11.55 -8.88 -25.72
C LYS A 119 10.49 -7.78 -25.52
N ALA A 120 10.43 -7.21 -24.34
CA ALA A 120 9.47 -6.17 -24.01
C ALA A 120 9.50 -4.98 -24.98
N ASP A 121 10.68 -4.59 -25.45
CA ASP A 121 10.86 -3.43 -26.33
C ASP A 121 10.33 -3.67 -27.75
N GLU A 122 10.28 -4.92 -28.20
CA GLU A 122 9.79 -5.33 -29.52
C GLU A 122 8.25 -5.39 -29.58
N LEU A 123 7.60 -5.43 -28.42
CA LEU A 123 6.14 -5.56 -28.33
C LEU A 123 5.45 -4.19 -28.47
N SER A 124 4.34 -4.14 -29.19
CA SER A 124 3.49 -2.95 -29.32
C SER A 124 2.60 -2.76 -28.07
N LEU A 125 3.23 -2.52 -26.93
CA LEU A 125 2.58 -2.40 -25.62
C LEU A 125 2.84 -1.03 -24.99
N SER A 126 1.95 -0.59 -24.08
CA SER A 126 2.22 0.62 -23.28
C SER A 126 3.44 0.43 -22.39
N GLN A 127 4.04 1.54 -21.95
CA GLN A 127 5.25 1.51 -21.10
C GLN A 127 5.04 0.71 -19.79
N ASP A 128 3.87 0.78 -19.19
CA ASP A 128 3.58 0.04 -17.97
C ASP A 128 3.44 -1.46 -18.22
N HIS A 129 2.81 -1.86 -19.35
CA HIS A 129 2.77 -3.26 -19.77
C HIS A 129 4.17 -3.79 -20.07
N LYS A 130 5.00 -3.03 -20.79
CA LYS A 130 6.40 -3.40 -21.08
C LYS A 130 7.21 -3.62 -19.79
N LYS A 131 7.07 -2.74 -18.80
CA LYS A 131 7.75 -2.89 -17.50
C LYS A 131 7.33 -4.16 -16.78
N LEU A 132 6.02 -4.45 -16.73
CA LEU A 132 5.50 -5.65 -16.07
C LEU A 132 5.91 -6.92 -16.82
N TYR A 133 5.79 -6.92 -18.15
CA TYR A 133 6.21 -8.03 -18.99
C TYR A 133 7.71 -8.32 -18.82
N ASN A 134 8.54 -7.29 -18.88
CA ASN A 134 9.99 -7.45 -18.68
C ASN A 134 10.34 -8.01 -17.30
N LEU A 135 9.59 -7.62 -16.26
CA LEU A 135 9.77 -8.17 -14.92
C LEU A 135 9.44 -9.67 -14.88
N ILE A 136 8.33 -10.08 -15.52
CA ILE A 136 7.92 -11.48 -15.63
C ILE A 136 8.92 -12.28 -16.45
N TRP A 137 9.30 -11.75 -17.62
CA TRP A 137 10.27 -12.35 -18.51
C TRP A 137 11.63 -12.56 -17.83
N SER A 138 12.16 -11.51 -17.21
CA SER A 138 13.47 -11.56 -16.52
C SER A 138 13.46 -12.56 -15.37
N ARG A 139 12.38 -12.65 -14.59
CA ARG A 139 12.25 -13.62 -13.50
C ARG A 139 12.21 -15.06 -14.01
N PHE A 140 11.45 -15.30 -15.07
CA PHE A 140 11.32 -16.62 -15.68
C PHE A 140 12.67 -17.10 -16.22
N VAL A 141 13.35 -16.28 -17.04
CA VAL A 141 14.68 -16.60 -17.60
C VAL A 141 15.70 -16.79 -16.49
N ALA A 142 15.78 -15.86 -15.52
CA ALA A 142 16.66 -15.94 -14.37
C ALA A 142 16.45 -17.22 -13.53
N SER A 143 15.23 -17.75 -13.49
CA SER A 143 14.92 -18.99 -12.77
C SER A 143 15.56 -20.23 -13.39
N GLN A 144 15.93 -20.17 -14.66
CA GLN A 144 16.53 -21.25 -15.44
C GLN A 144 18.05 -21.06 -15.66
N MET A 145 18.63 -20.05 -15.00
CA MET A 145 20.06 -19.72 -15.06
C MET A 145 20.79 -20.18 -13.79
N PRO A 146 22.14 -20.34 -13.83
CA PRO A 146 22.93 -20.67 -12.66
C PRO A 146 22.94 -19.55 -11.63
N GLN A 147 23.28 -19.91 -10.42
CA GLN A 147 23.43 -19.00 -9.29
C GLN A 147 24.63 -18.09 -9.49
N PRO A 148 24.53 -16.78 -9.24
CA PRO A 148 25.69 -15.91 -9.13
C PRO A 148 26.61 -16.34 -8.00
N GLU A 149 27.90 -16.25 -8.23
CA GLU A 149 28.92 -16.48 -7.20
C GLU A 149 29.48 -15.13 -6.73
N ILE A 150 29.52 -14.96 -5.43
CA ILE A 150 29.98 -13.74 -4.76
C ILE A 150 31.15 -14.11 -3.87
N ILE A 151 32.21 -13.31 -3.95
CA ILE A 151 33.30 -13.34 -2.99
C ILE A 151 33.02 -12.27 -1.95
N VAL A 152 33.00 -12.69 -0.70
CA VAL A 152 32.88 -11.80 0.47
C VAL A 152 34.24 -11.75 1.14
N ASN A 153 34.84 -10.58 1.16
CA ASN A 153 36.07 -10.32 1.90
C ASN A 153 35.71 -9.71 3.26
N SER A 154 36.03 -10.43 4.34
CA SER A 154 35.94 -9.92 5.71
C SER A 154 37.33 -9.38 6.10
N ILE A 155 37.45 -8.09 6.24
CA ILE A 155 38.72 -7.40 6.47
C ILE A 155 38.72 -6.87 7.89
N LYS A 156 39.80 -7.20 8.64
CA LYS A 156 40.09 -6.60 9.92
C LYS A 156 41.35 -5.75 9.81
N ALA A 157 41.29 -4.59 10.40
CA ALA A 157 42.43 -3.67 10.49
C ALA A 157 42.57 -3.18 11.93
N GLN A 158 43.79 -2.91 12.34
CA GLN A 158 44.11 -2.49 13.69
C GLN A 158 44.88 -1.16 13.71
N SER A 159 44.49 -0.28 14.61
CA SER A 159 45.26 0.92 14.94
C SER A 159 45.43 0.95 16.46
N GLU A 160 46.64 0.84 16.95
CA GLU A 160 46.97 0.67 18.38
C GLU A 160 46.19 -0.53 19.00
N THR A 161 45.29 -0.25 19.94
CA THR A 161 44.43 -1.27 20.60
C THR A 161 43.07 -1.44 19.97
N ASN A 162 42.75 -0.64 18.93
CA ASN A 162 41.39 -0.59 18.33
C ASN A 162 41.35 -1.45 17.07
N ILE A 163 40.30 -2.28 16.96
CA ILE A 163 40.05 -3.15 15.82
C ILE A 163 38.89 -2.55 15.00
N PHE A 164 39.11 -2.44 13.70
CA PHE A 164 38.11 -2.05 12.71
C PHE A 164 37.75 -3.25 11.87
N GLU A 165 36.46 -3.49 11.66
CA GLU A 165 35.97 -4.59 10.85
C GLU A 165 35.07 -4.07 9.72
N THR A 166 35.24 -4.60 8.53
CA THR A 166 34.37 -4.34 7.39
C THR A 166 34.21 -5.60 6.55
N SER A 167 33.11 -5.64 5.79
CA SER A 167 32.85 -6.73 4.86
C SER A 167 32.49 -6.14 3.49
N VAL A 168 33.21 -6.58 2.48
CA VAL A 168 33.05 -6.08 1.09
C VAL A 168 32.77 -7.27 0.19
N SER A 169 31.81 -7.10 -0.74
CA SER A 169 31.40 -8.18 -1.63
C SER A 169 31.65 -7.81 -3.08
N SER A 170 32.20 -8.75 -3.87
CA SER A 170 32.37 -8.64 -5.32
C SER A 170 31.72 -9.82 -6.04
N ILE A 171 31.30 -9.61 -7.28
CA ILE A 171 30.69 -10.66 -8.11
C ILE A 171 31.80 -11.36 -8.87
N SER A 172 32.02 -12.67 -8.60
CA SER A 172 33.01 -13.49 -9.34
C SER A 172 32.40 -14.18 -10.56
N PHE A 173 31.09 -14.50 -10.50
CA PHE A 173 30.33 -15.03 -11.62
C PHE A 173 28.92 -14.43 -11.56
N ASP A 174 28.48 -13.83 -12.65
CA ASP A 174 27.22 -13.08 -12.66
C ASP A 174 25.96 -13.98 -12.69
N GLY A 175 26.03 -15.20 -13.26
CA GLY A 175 24.91 -16.12 -13.31
C GLY A 175 23.62 -15.44 -13.78
N PHE A 176 22.52 -15.58 -13.01
CA PHE A 176 21.25 -14.95 -13.37
C PHE A 176 21.26 -13.40 -13.27
N TYR A 177 22.26 -12.79 -12.66
CA TYR A 177 22.40 -11.33 -12.66
C TYR A 177 22.61 -10.75 -14.07
N LYS A 178 23.02 -11.60 -15.02
CA LYS A 178 23.10 -11.23 -16.45
C LYS A 178 21.77 -10.70 -16.98
N VAL A 179 20.66 -11.26 -16.53
CA VAL A 179 19.29 -10.93 -16.98
C VAL A 179 18.54 -10.11 -15.92
N MET A 180 18.80 -10.35 -14.66
CA MET A 180 18.16 -9.68 -13.53
C MET A 180 19.23 -9.11 -12.58
N PRO A 181 19.87 -8.00 -12.96
CA PRO A 181 20.99 -7.43 -12.21
C PRO A 181 20.58 -7.03 -10.78
N PRO A 182 21.53 -7.07 -9.84
CA PRO A 182 21.29 -6.61 -8.49
C PRO A 182 20.94 -5.11 -8.48
N GLY A 183 20.18 -4.68 -7.48
CA GLY A 183 19.82 -3.26 -7.35
C GLY A 183 21.06 -2.36 -7.20
N LYS A 184 20.95 -1.10 -7.61
CA LYS A 184 22.06 -0.11 -7.56
C LYS A 184 22.71 0.02 -6.18
N ASN A 185 21.96 -0.24 -5.11
CA ASN A 185 22.41 -0.18 -3.70
C ASN A 185 22.77 -1.57 -3.13
N SER A 186 23.12 -2.53 -3.99
CA SER A 186 23.43 -3.90 -3.56
C SER A 186 24.73 -4.03 -2.75
N GLY A 187 25.55 -2.98 -2.72
CA GLY A 187 26.82 -2.96 -1.98
C GLY A 187 27.93 -3.79 -2.64
N TYR A 188 27.72 -4.31 -3.84
CA TYR A 188 28.81 -4.95 -4.59
C TYR A 188 29.77 -3.90 -5.13
N VAL A 189 31.04 -4.18 -4.97
CA VAL A 189 32.13 -3.32 -5.43
C VAL A 189 32.93 -4.02 -6.54
N ASP A 190 33.42 -3.21 -7.45
CA ASP A 190 34.34 -3.64 -8.51
C ASP A 190 35.76 -3.14 -8.18
N TYR A 191 36.28 -3.60 -7.02
CA TYR A 191 37.63 -3.28 -6.59
C TYR A 191 38.47 -4.55 -6.53
N ASP A 192 39.73 -4.42 -6.86
CA ASP A 192 40.74 -5.43 -6.59
C ASP A 192 41.04 -5.48 -5.07
N LEU A 193 40.28 -6.33 -4.38
CA LEU A 193 40.46 -6.58 -2.94
C LEU A 193 41.68 -7.45 -2.64
N GLU A 194 42.34 -8.02 -3.67
CA GLU A 194 43.58 -8.77 -3.52
C GLU A 194 44.75 -7.88 -3.15
N SER A 195 44.68 -6.60 -3.56
CA SER A 195 45.68 -5.59 -3.16
C SER A 195 45.70 -5.28 -1.65
N LEU A 196 44.64 -5.66 -0.92
CA LEU A 196 44.55 -5.48 0.55
C LEU A 196 45.15 -6.68 1.30
N SER A 197 46.47 -6.83 1.19
CA SER A 197 47.19 -7.91 1.88
C SER A 197 47.35 -7.64 3.38
N VAL A 198 47.49 -8.74 4.17
CA VAL A 198 47.82 -8.66 5.60
C VAL A 198 49.19 -7.97 5.75
N GLY A 199 49.33 -7.09 6.73
CA GLY A 199 50.50 -6.24 6.95
C GLY A 199 50.52 -4.93 6.16
N LEU A 200 49.54 -4.68 5.30
CA LEU A 200 49.46 -3.43 4.56
C LEU A 200 49.04 -2.28 5.50
N MET A 201 49.86 -1.23 5.52
CA MET A 201 49.58 0.00 6.26
C MET A 201 48.79 0.98 5.39
N LYS A 202 47.73 1.55 5.96
CA LYS A 202 46.91 2.60 5.32
C LYS A 202 46.63 3.73 6.28
N LYS A 203 46.64 4.97 5.77
CA LYS A 203 46.33 6.16 6.55
C LYS A 203 44.79 6.37 6.58
N ILE A 204 44.25 6.68 7.75
CA ILE A 204 42.85 7.03 7.92
C ILE A 204 42.65 8.47 7.44
N ASN A 205 41.96 8.63 6.31
CA ASN A 205 41.69 9.92 5.70
C ASN A 205 40.57 10.67 6.43
N LYS A 206 39.50 9.95 6.80
CA LYS A 206 38.31 10.54 7.43
C LYS A 206 37.66 9.55 8.37
N VAL A 207 37.21 10.02 9.51
CA VAL A 207 36.39 9.26 10.47
C VAL A 207 35.03 9.94 10.58
N GLU A 208 34.00 9.22 10.20
CA GLU A 208 32.60 9.66 10.36
C GLU A 208 31.94 8.87 11.50
N LYS A 209 31.27 9.59 12.38
CA LYS A 209 30.46 8.97 13.42
C LYS A 209 28.98 9.08 13.06
N SER A 210 28.25 7.98 13.18
CA SER A 210 26.80 7.98 13.02
C SER A 210 26.16 7.32 14.24
N GLN A 211 25.03 7.86 14.65
CA GLN A 211 24.21 7.28 15.70
C GLN A 211 23.02 6.57 15.06
N HIS A 212 22.82 5.31 15.42
CA HIS A 212 21.72 4.49 14.93
C HIS A 212 20.88 4.03 16.12
N PHE A 213 19.58 4.09 15.95
CA PHE A 213 18.61 3.56 16.90
C PHE A 213 17.93 2.33 16.33
N THR A 214 17.53 1.40 17.20
CA THR A 214 16.63 0.32 16.81
C THR A 214 15.29 0.87 16.40
N LYS A 215 14.74 0.36 15.30
CA LYS A 215 13.43 0.80 14.77
C LYS A 215 12.37 -0.25 15.07
N PRO A 216 11.12 0.16 15.35
CA PRO A 216 10.01 -0.77 15.42
C PRO A 216 9.78 -1.44 14.06
N PRO A 217 9.05 -2.59 14.01
CA PRO A 217 8.66 -3.19 12.75
C PRO A 217 7.92 -2.18 11.87
N SER A 218 8.25 -2.17 10.57
CA SER A 218 7.58 -1.27 9.63
C SER A 218 6.10 -1.60 9.52
N ARG A 219 5.25 -0.58 9.29
CA ARG A 219 3.85 -0.79 8.93
C ARG A 219 3.74 -1.59 7.65
N TYR A 220 2.67 -2.35 7.51
CA TYR A 220 2.41 -3.09 6.28
C TYR A 220 2.25 -2.15 5.09
N SER A 221 2.84 -2.53 3.97
CA SER A 221 2.41 -2.09 2.64
C SER A 221 1.38 -3.09 2.10
N GLU A 222 0.67 -2.74 1.02
CA GLU A 222 -0.22 -3.70 0.34
C GLU A 222 0.51 -5.03 0.06
N ALA A 223 1.73 -4.94 -0.48
CA ALA A 223 2.54 -6.10 -0.83
C ALA A 223 2.96 -6.94 0.40
N SER A 224 3.37 -6.30 1.49
CA SER A 224 3.77 -7.02 2.69
C SER A 224 2.57 -7.61 3.44
N LEU A 225 1.38 -7.01 3.32
CA LEU A 225 0.15 -7.57 3.85
C LEU A 225 -0.27 -8.83 3.05
N VAL A 226 -0.16 -8.81 1.71
CA VAL A 226 -0.38 -10.03 0.90
C VAL A 226 0.56 -11.15 1.32
N LYS A 227 1.85 -10.83 1.55
CA LYS A 227 2.82 -11.82 2.04
C LYS A 227 2.43 -12.42 3.38
N GLU A 228 1.91 -11.62 4.30
CA GLU A 228 1.46 -12.10 5.62
C GLU A 228 0.17 -12.94 5.50
N LEU A 229 -0.79 -12.54 4.64
CA LEU A 229 -1.98 -13.33 4.35
C LEU A 229 -1.61 -14.72 3.79
N GLU A 230 -0.73 -14.75 2.79
CA GLU A 230 -0.22 -15.98 2.19
C GLU A 230 0.46 -16.89 3.24
N LYS A 231 1.33 -16.30 4.07
CA LYS A 231 2.02 -17.02 5.15
C LYS A 231 1.06 -17.68 6.14
N ARG A 232 -0.09 -17.05 6.39
CA ARG A 232 -1.13 -17.54 7.30
C ARG A 232 -2.16 -18.44 6.62
N GLY A 233 -2.07 -18.66 5.31
CA GLY A 233 -3.05 -19.43 4.54
C GLY A 233 -4.39 -18.71 4.36
N ILE A 234 -4.43 -17.40 4.54
CA ILE A 234 -5.64 -16.57 4.42
C ILE A 234 -5.75 -16.03 2.99
N GLY A 235 -6.83 -16.37 2.30
CA GLY A 235 -7.07 -15.96 0.91
C GLY A 235 -6.38 -16.85 -0.12
N ARG A 236 -6.64 -16.56 -1.38
CA ARG A 236 -6.14 -17.27 -2.58
C ARG A 236 -5.68 -16.25 -3.63
N PRO A 237 -4.98 -16.65 -4.69
CA PRO A 237 -4.57 -15.75 -5.78
C PRO A 237 -5.68 -14.87 -6.33
N SER A 238 -6.91 -15.34 -6.33
CA SER A 238 -8.11 -14.62 -6.78
C SER A 238 -8.58 -13.54 -5.79
N THR A 239 -8.33 -13.71 -4.49
CA THR A 239 -8.94 -12.89 -3.42
C THR A 239 -7.99 -11.89 -2.76
N TYR A 240 -6.66 -12.05 -2.86
CA TYR A 240 -5.71 -11.13 -2.20
C TYR A 240 -5.97 -9.65 -2.51
N GLN A 241 -6.13 -9.32 -3.80
CA GLN A 241 -6.40 -7.95 -4.22
C GLN A 241 -7.74 -7.45 -3.65
N GLU A 242 -8.77 -8.29 -3.68
CA GLU A 242 -10.11 -7.94 -3.21
C GLU A 242 -10.12 -7.68 -1.69
N ILE A 243 -9.44 -8.51 -0.91
CA ILE A 243 -9.28 -8.30 0.55
C ILE A 243 -8.68 -6.92 0.82
N ILE A 244 -7.58 -6.57 0.15
CA ILE A 244 -6.93 -5.27 0.35
C ILE A 244 -7.83 -4.12 -0.08
N THR A 245 -8.50 -4.25 -1.23
CA THR A 245 -9.43 -3.23 -1.73
C THR A 245 -10.61 -3.04 -0.77
N ASN A 246 -11.20 -4.13 -0.28
CA ASN A 246 -12.34 -4.09 0.63
C ASN A 246 -12.02 -3.38 1.95
N ILE A 247 -10.87 -3.64 2.57
CA ILE A 247 -10.52 -2.98 3.83
C ILE A 247 -10.23 -1.48 3.63
N GLN A 248 -9.72 -1.09 2.46
CA GLN A 248 -9.52 0.32 2.10
C GLN A 248 -10.85 1.00 1.75
N ASP A 249 -11.68 0.36 0.93
CA ASP A 249 -12.97 0.89 0.49
C ASP A 249 -13.96 1.07 1.63
N ARG A 250 -13.91 0.20 2.64
CA ARG A 250 -14.70 0.32 3.86
C ARG A 250 -14.14 1.35 4.85
N GLY A 251 -12.98 1.95 4.54
CA GLY A 251 -12.33 2.91 5.41
C GLY A 251 -11.70 2.30 6.67
N TYR A 252 -11.51 0.98 6.72
CA TYR A 252 -10.84 0.31 7.84
C TYR A 252 -9.34 0.57 7.84
N VAL A 253 -8.79 0.74 6.65
CA VAL A 253 -7.38 1.02 6.43
C VAL A 253 -7.25 2.19 5.46
N ARG A 254 -6.36 3.12 5.76
CA ARG A 254 -5.93 4.16 4.81
C ARG A 254 -4.51 3.88 4.35
N SER A 255 -4.20 4.26 3.13
CA SER A 255 -2.86 4.13 2.55
C SER A 255 -2.20 5.50 2.43
N GLU A 256 -1.05 5.67 3.11
CA GLU A 256 -0.23 6.88 3.05
C GLU A 256 1.22 6.47 2.81
N ASN A 257 1.91 7.15 1.89
CA ASN A 257 3.30 6.83 1.52
C ASN A 257 3.54 5.32 1.27
N LYS A 258 2.57 4.64 0.63
CA LYS A 258 2.57 3.20 0.37
C LYS A 258 2.52 2.33 1.64
N ARG A 259 2.14 2.88 2.80
CA ARG A 259 1.96 2.18 4.07
C ARG A 259 0.51 2.17 4.48
N LEU A 260 0.10 1.12 5.13
CA LEU A 260 -1.26 0.90 5.58
C LEU A 260 -1.39 1.28 7.06
N TYR A 261 -2.37 2.13 7.34
CA TYR A 261 -2.70 2.60 8.69
C TYR A 261 -4.10 2.14 9.05
N ALA A 262 -4.24 1.39 10.12
CA ALA A 262 -5.54 1.05 10.66
C ALA A 262 -6.24 2.32 11.17
N THR A 263 -7.52 2.45 10.89
CA THR A 263 -8.34 3.57 11.36
C THR A 263 -8.99 3.25 12.70
N LYS A 264 -9.44 4.25 13.43
CA LYS A 264 -10.18 4.04 14.69
C LYS A 264 -11.44 3.21 14.51
N ILE A 265 -12.13 3.37 13.38
CA ILE A 265 -13.32 2.55 13.08
C ILE A 265 -12.95 1.07 12.90
N ALA A 266 -11.79 0.77 12.34
CA ALA A 266 -11.32 -0.60 12.21
C ALA A 266 -11.07 -1.24 13.58
N ASN A 267 -10.37 -0.53 14.47
CA ASN A 267 -10.12 -1.02 15.82
C ASN A 267 -11.43 -1.30 16.56
N LEU A 268 -12.37 -0.34 16.51
CA LEU A 268 -13.67 -0.49 17.14
C LEU A 268 -14.45 -1.71 16.63
N ILE A 269 -14.50 -1.89 15.29
CA ILE A 269 -15.21 -3.02 14.68
C ILE A 269 -14.50 -4.33 15.03
N SER A 270 -13.16 -4.37 14.94
CA SER A 270 -12.36 -5.54 15.29
C SER A 270 -12.60 -5.96 16.75
N ASP A 271 -12.50 -5.02 17.69
CA ASP A 271 -12.68 -5.31 19.12
C ASP A 271 -14.08 -5.87 19.43
N ARG A 272 -15.11 -5.34 18.78
CA ARG A 272 -16.49 -5.82 18.94
C ARG A 272 -16.73 -7.18 18.30
N LEU A 273 -16.21 -7.39 17.11
CA LEU A 273 -16.32 -8.67 16.42
C LEU A 273 -15.56 -9.76 17.15
N ILE A 274 -14.35 -9.48 17.69
CA ILE A 274 -13.60 -10.44 18.50
C ILE A 274 -14.40 -10.88 19.74
N LYS A 275 -15.05 -9.94 20.42
CA LYS A 275 -15.88 -10.26 21.59
C LYS A 275 -17.11 -11.11 21.25
N SER A 276 -17.74 -10.84 20.11
CA SER A 276 -19.02 -11.47 19.74
C SER A 276 -18.86 -12.72 18.87
N PHE A 277 -17.78 -12.80 18.10
CA PHE A 277 -17.51 -13.86 17.13
C PHE A 277 -16.09 -14.40 17.29
N THR A 278 -15.71 -14.77 18.49
CA THR A 278 -14.33 -15.13 18.86
C THR A 278 -13.71 -16.15 17.90
N ASN A 279 -14.41 -17.25 17.58
CA ASN A 279 -13.90 -18.29 16.70
C ASN A 279 -13.73 -17.81 15.26
N ILE A 280 -14.73 -17.08 14.73
CA ILE A 280 -14.72 -16.57 13.35
C ILE A 280 -13.63 -15.51 13.15
N MET A 281 -13.31 -14.76 14.20
CA MET A 281 -12.27 -13.73 14.19
C MET A 281 -10.86 -14.26 14.44
N ASP A 282 -10.73 -15.55 14.76
CA ASP A 282 -9.41 -16.17 14.86
C ASP A 282 -8.75 -16.29 13.48
N TYR A 283 -7.45 -16.02 13.39
CA TYR A 283 -6.70 -16.10 12.13
C TYR A 283 -6.73 -17.50 11.52
N SER A 284 -6.77 -18.55 12.36
CA SER A 284 -6.82 -19.94 11.90
C SER A 284 -8.15 -20.31 11.29
N PHE A 285 -9.24 -19.63 11.65
CA PHE A 285 -10.57 -19.93 11.13
C PHE A 285 -10.64 -19.82 9.60
N THR A 286 -10.20 -18.68 9.06
CA THR A 286 -10.21 -18.45 7.60
C THR A 286 -9.28 -19.44 6.89
N ALA A 287 -8.10 -19.70 7.44
CA ALA A 287 -7.15 -20.68 6.88
C ALA A 287 -7.73 -22.11 6.87
N ASN A 288 -8.40 -22.52 7.94
CA ASN A 288 -9.06 -23.83 8.03
C ASN A 288 -10.24 -23.93 7.07
N MET A 289 -11.06 -22.88 6.96
CA MET A 289 -12.17 -22.83 6.01
C MET A 289 -11.68 -22.96 4.55
N GLU A 290 -10.61 -22.24 4.20
CA GLU A 290 -9.99 -22.36 2.87
C GLU A 290 -9.49 -23.80 2.61
N LYS A 291 -8.90 -24.45 3.63
CA LYS A 291 -8.47 -25.85 3.54
C LYS A 291 -9.64 -26.79 3.36
N SER A 292 -10.72 -26.63 4.14
CA SER A 292 -11.92 -27.46 3.98
C SER A 292 -12.57 -27.29 2.59
N LEU A 293 -12.54 -26.06 2.05
CA LEU A 293 -13.01 -25.81 0.67
C LEU A 293 -12.14 -26.51 -0.38
N ASP A 294 -10.82 -26.58 -0.17
CA ASP A 294 -9.94 -27.36 -1.04
C ASP A 294 -10.28 -28.88 -0.94
N GLU A 295 -10.53 -29.40 0.26
CA GLU A 295 -10.95 -30.80 0.49
C GLU A 295 -12.31 -31.12 -0.16
N VAL A 296 -13.25 -30.15 -0.17
CA VAL A 296 -14.50 -30.27 -0.93
C VAL A 296 -14.24 -30.33 -2.44
N ALA A 297 -13.33 -29.47 -2.95
CA ALA A 297 -12.97 -29.46 -4.37
C ALA A 297 -12.31 -30.78 -4.81
N GLU A 298 -11.56 -31.43 -3.92
CA GLU A 298 -10.95 -32.75 -4.13
C GLU A 298 -11.96 -33.92 -3.94
N GLY A 299 -13.19 -33.64 -3.55
CA GLY A 299 -14.23 -34.65 -3.29
C GLY A 299 -14.03 -35.45 -1.99
N LYS A 300 -13.19 -34.96 -1.07
CA LYS A 300 -12.89 -35.58 0.24
C LYS A 300 -13.90 -35.18 1.31
N GLU A 301 -14.55 -34.06 1.16
CA GLU A 301 -15.55 -33.53 2.11
C GLU A 301 -16.83 -33.08 1.40
N SER A 302 -17.96 -33.11 2.12
CA SER A 302 -19.27 -32.66 1.63
C SER A 302 -19.44 -31.14 1.88
N TRP A 303 -19.68 -30.37 0.81
CA TRP A 303 -19.98 -28.96 0.92
C TRP A 303 -21.21 -28.64 1.78
N LYS A 304 -22.21 -29.50 1.76
CA LYS A 304 -23.44 -29.38 2.57
C LYS A 304 -23.11 -29.46 4.06
N LYS A 305 -22.35 -30.49 4.44
CA LYS A 305 -21.93 -30.68 5.83
C LYS A 305 -21.11 -29.48 6.33
N LEU A 306 -20.14 -29.03 5.54
CA LEU A 306 -19.32 -27.87 5.86
C LEU A 306 -20.17 -26.60 6.10
N LEU A 307 -21.16 -26.36 5.22
CA LEU A 307 -22.06 -25.21 5.38
C LEU A 307 -23.00 -25.34 6.58
N GLU A 308 -23.52 -26.52 6.88
CA GLU A 308 -24.40 -26.78 8.03
C GLU A 308 -23.65 -26.52 9.34
N GLU A 309 -22.42 -27.02 9.47
CA GLU A 309 -21.56 -26.81 10.62
C GLU A 309 -21.24 -25.32 10.83
N PHE A 310 -20.80 -24.63 9.77
CA PHE A 310 -20.53 -23.19 9.82
C PHE A 310 -21.80 -22.39 10.19
N TYR A 311 -22.95 -22.70 9.57
CA TYR A 311 -24.19 -21.98 9.80
C TYR A 311 -24.71 -22.13 11.22
N ALA A 312 -24.58 -23.32 11.80
CA ALA A 312 -24.97 -23.59 13.18
C ALA A 312 -24.14 -22.74 14.16
N GLU A 313 -22.81 -22.76 14.02
CA GLU A 313 -21.90 -21.95 14.85
C GLU A 313 -22.15 -20.45 14.68
N PHE A 314 -22.28 -19.99 13.42
CA PHE A 314 -22.55 -18.58 13.13
C PHE A 314 -23.87 -18.08 13.75
N ASN A 315 -24.94 -18.88 13.67
CA ASN A 315 -26.24 -18.50 14.23
C ASN A 315 -26.21 -18.38 15.76
N GLU A 316 -25.51 -19.28 16.45
CA GLU A 316 -25.35 -19.17 17.89
C GLU A 316 -24.54 -17.92 18.28
N ALA A 317 -23.43 -17.68 17.60
CA ALA A 317 -22.63 -16.46 17.81
C ALA A 317 -23.44 -15.19 17.51
N LYS A 318 -24.27 -15.20 16.46
CA LYS A 318 -25.15 -14.07 16.10
C LYS A 318 -26.18 -13.76 17.18
N LYS A 319 -26.81 -14.79 17.80
CA LYS A 319 -27.76 -14.59 18.91
C LYS A 319 -27.07 -13.88 20.09
N VAL A 320 -25.90 -14.39 20.49
CA VAL A 320 -25.11 -13.78 21.56
C VAL A 320 -24.70 -12.34 21.19
N ALA A 321 -24.30 -12.09 19.95
CA ALA A 321 -23.88 -10.78 19.49
C ALA A 321 -24.97 -9.71 19.58
N VAL A 322 -26.24 -10.08 19.33
CA VAL A 322 -27.38 -9.14 19.42
C VAL A 322 -27.54 -8.60 20.84
N ASP A 323 -27.28 -9.44 21.84
CA ASP A 323 -27.46 -9.09 23.26
C ASP A 323 -26.23 -8.40 23.86
N VAL A 324 -25.03 -8.77 23.44
CA VAL A 324 -23.75 -8.35 24.03
C VAL A 324 -23.10 -7.16 23.31
N MET A 325 -23.45 -6.94 22.04
CA MET A 325 -22.76 -5.90 21.25
C MET A 325 -23.13 -4.49 21.73
N GLU A 326 -22.16 -3.82 22.33
CA GLU A 326 -22.31 -2.48 22.89
C GLU A 326 -22.61 -1.43 21.80
N ARG A 327 -23.50 -0.48 22.10
CA ARG A 327 -23.73 0.70 21.26
C ARG A 327 -22.65 1.76 21.51
N ASN A 328 -22.39 2.60 20.49
CA ASN A 328 -21.48 3.73 20.64
C ASN A 328 -22.14 4.83 21.47
N ASN A 329 -21.72 4.98 22.72
CA ASN A 329 -22.14 6.11 23.52
C ASN A 329 -21.28 7.34 23.17
N PRO A 330 -21.90 8.53 23.06
CA PRO A 330 -21.16 9.78 22.91
C PRO A 330 -20.25 10.02 24.12
N ILE A 331 -19.00 10.48 23.86
CA ILE A 331 -18.03 10.75 24.94
C ILE A 331 -17.84 12.26 25.06
N SER A 332 -18.02 12.82 26.25
CA SER A 332 -17.71 14.22 26.56
C SER A 332 -16.20 14.47 26.43
N THR A 333 -15.81 15.58 25.80
CA THR A 333 -14.40 15.91 25.57
C THR A 333 -13.91 17.12 26.37
N LYS A 334 -14.80 17.79 27.08
CA LYS A 334 -14.55 19.08 27.77
C LYS A 334 -14.13 20.22 26.82
N VAL A 335 -14.19 20.01 25.52
CA VAL A 335 -13.96 21.05 24.52
C VAL A 335 -15.25 21.81 24.30
N ARG A 336 -15.25 23.12 24.51
CA ARG A 336 -16.45 23.95 24.32
C ARG A 336 -16.66 24.28 22.83
N CYS A 337 -17.93 24.35 22.43
CA CYS A 337 -18.32 24.79 21.10
C CYS A 337 -18.10 26.30 20.97
N THR A 338 -17.49 26.73 19.87
CA THR A 338 -17.19 28.15 19.60
C THR A 338 -18.22 28.84 18.72
N GLU A 339 -19.21 28.10 18.20
CA GLU A 339 -20.15 28.60 17.20
C GLU A 339 -21.56 28.84 17.75
N CYS A 340 -21.89 28.20 18.87
CA CYS A 340 -23.18 28.43 19.51
C CYS A 340 -22.98 29.11 20.84
N ASP A 341 -23.80 30.11 21.15
CA ASP A 341 -23.83 30.80 22.45
C ASP A 341 -24.38 29.94 23.58
N CYS A 342 -24.56 28.63 23.32
CA CYS A 342 -25.18 27.67 24.22
C CYS A 342 -24.22 27.11 25.29
N ASP A 343 -22.94 27.49 25.26
CA ASP A 343 -21.90 26.99 26.19
C ASP A 343 -21.79 25.44 26.26
N LYS A 344 -22.24 24.72 25.19
CA LYS A 344 -22.28 23.26 25.14
C LYS A 344 -20.95 22.67 24.77
N GLU A 345 -20.75 21.43 25.17
CA GLU A 345 -19.53 20.70 24.87
C GLU A 345 -19.56 20.08 23.46
N MET A 346 -18.35 19.90 22.92
CA MET A 346 -18.14 19.07 21.75
C MET A 346 -18.04 17.60 22.20
N ILE A 347 -18.86 16.76 21.62
CA ILE A 347 -18.95 15.33 21.95
C ILE A 347 -18.21 14.53 20.91
N LEU A 348 -17.37 13.59 21.33
CA LEU A 348 -16.73 12.62 20.45
C LEU A 348 -17.78 11.62 19.95
N ARG A 349 -17.93 11.56 18.64
CA ARG A 349 -18.84 10.65 17.93
C ARG A 349 -18.09 9.82 16.92
N THR A 350 -18.65 8.69 16.58
CA THR A 350 -18.11 7.78 15.56
C THR A 350 -19.15 7.59 14.46
N ASN A 351 -18.73 7.76 13.21
CA ASN A 351 -19.53 7.48 12.02
C ASN A 351 -18.76 6.55 11.06
N GLN A 352 -19.29 6.32 9.86
CA GLN A 352 -18.66 5.47 8.84
C GLN A 352 -17.29 5.99 8.37
N THR A 353 -17.00 7.27 8.54
CA THR A 353 -15.74 7.89 8.13
C THR A 353 -14.71 7.98 9.27
N GLY A 354 -15.09 7.62 10.50
CA GLY A 354 -14.22 7.64 11.66
C GLY A 354 -14.79 8.44 12.84
N GLN A 355 -13.91 8.90 13.71
CA GLN A 355 -14.26 9.72 14.86
C GLN A 355 -14.21 11.22 14.52
N PHE A 356 -15.15 11.98 15.06
CA PHE A 356 -15.24 13.44 14.91
C PHE A 356 -15.84 14.06 16.15
N LEU A 357 -15.61 15.35 16.35
CA LEU A 357 -16.30 16.11 17.39
C LEU A 357 -17.55 16.75 16.80
N GLY A 358 -18.68 16.58 17.46
CA GLY A 358 -19.93 17.25 17.13
C GLY A 358 -20.49 17.98 18.35
N CYS A 359 -21.03 19.18 18.16
CA CYS A 359 -21.64 19.92 19.25
C CYS A 359 -22.82 19.13 19.85
N GLU A 360 -22.91 19.12 21.18
CA GLU A 360 -24.04 18.52 21.91
C GLU A 360 -25.38 19.16 21.51
N GLY A 361 -25.39 20.46 21.19
CA GLY A 361 -26.54 21.18 20.68
C GLY A 361 -27.10 20.70 19.34
N TYR A 362 -26.50 19.71 18.71
CA TYR A 362 -27.06 19.06 17.52
C TYR A 362 -28.41 18.37 17.81
N PHE A 363 -28.66 17.97 19.04
CA PHE A 363 -29.92 17.31 19.44
C PHE A 363 -31.01 18.27 19.88
N ASP A 364 -30.74 19.58 19.95
CA ASP A 364 -31.73 20.57 20.26
C ASP A 364 -32.77 20.70 19.16
N GLU A 365 -33.97 21.16 19.50
CA GLU A 365 -35.05 21.37 18.55
C GLU A 365 -35.02 22.81 18.00
N GLY A 366 -35.43 22.97 16.72
CA GLY A 366 -35.61 24.27 16.09
C GLY A 366 -34.30 25.01 15.79
N ASP A 367 -34.34 26.34 15.91
CA ASP A 367 -33.23 27.24 15.58
C ASP A 367 -32.02 27.14 16.52
N LEU A 368 -32.18 26.46 17.66
CA LEU A 368 -31.10 26.21 18.62
C LEU A 368 -30.15 25.09 18.20
N LYS A 369 -30.45 24.41 17.10
CA LYS A 369 -29.68 23.26 16.62
C LYS A 369 -28.31 23.67 16.07
N CYS A 370 -27.26 23.35 16.82
CA CYS A 370 -25.87 23.57 16.39
C CYS A 370 -25.34 22.41 15.53
N LYS A 371 -24.91 22.70 14.30
CA LYS A 371 -24.35 21.70 13.37
C LYS A 371 -22.81 21.71 13.33
N LYS A 372 -22.15 22.42 14.25
CA LYS A 372 -20.69 22.51 14.27
C LYS A 372 -20.05 21.16 14.49
N THR A 373 -19.07 20.84 13.66
CA THR A 373 -18.23 19.63 13.78
C THR A 373 -16.77 19.96 13.56
N TYR A 374 -15.87 19.24 14.24
CA TYR A 374 -14.44 19.25 13.98
C TYR A 374 -13.98 17.86 13.54
N SER A 375 -13.26 17.82 12.43
CA SER A 375 -12.58 16.60 11.99
C SER A 375 -11.33 16.39 12.84
N LEU A 376 -11.16 15.18 13.39
CA LEU A 376 -9.99 14.82 14.17
C LEU A 376 -8.87 14.37 13.24
N ILE A 377 -7.83 15.19 13.12
CA ILE A 377 -6.65 14.90 12.31
C ILE A 377 -5.55 14.40 13.25
N PRO A 378 -5.13 13.14 13.14
CA PRO A 378 -4.05 12.62 13.98
C PRO A 378 -2.74 13.35 13.74
N GLU A 379 -2.02 13.69 14.80
CA GLU A 379 -0.71 14.34 14.75
C GLU A 379 0.32 13.52 13.97
N GLU A 380 0.23 12.21 14.02
CA GLU A 380 1.11 11.26 13.33
C GLU A 380 1.11 11.40 11.80
N LEU A 381 0.06 12.00 11.21
CA LEU A 381 -0.04 12.23 9.77
C LEU A 381 0.92 13.30 9.25
N PHE A 382 1.55 14.01 10.15
CA PHE A 382 2.46 15.11 9.82
C PHE A 382 3.93 14.74 9.96
N THR A 383 4.24 13.48 10.31
CA THR A 383 5.63 13.01 10.41
C THR A 383 6.07 12.35 9.11
N ASP A 384 6.98 12.98 8.38
CA ASP A 384 7.50 12.49 7.10
C ASP A 384 8.60 11.43 7.24
N ASN A 385 9.02 11.10 8.47
CA ASN A 385 10.17 10.24 8.75
C ASN A 385 9.80 9.16 9.78
N ASP A 386 10.15 7.89 9.48
CA ASP A 386 9.93 6.73 10.35
C ASP A 386 10.54 6.91 11.75
N ASP A 387 11.66 7.62 11.85
CA ASP A 387 12.34 7.87 13.13
C ASP A 387 11.51 8.82 14.01
N LYS A 388 10.94 9.88 13.43
CA LYS A 388 10.04 10.81 14.14
C LYS A 388 8.71 10.17 14.51
N GLU A 389 8.18 9.27 13.66
CA GLU A 389 6.98 8.50 14.00
C GLU A 389 7.24 7.61 15.22
N ALA A 390 8.37 6.89 15.24
CA ALA A 390 8.75 6.04 16.36
C ALA A 390 8.92 6.84 17.66
N GLU A 391 9.56 8.01 17.60
CA GLU A 391 9.74 8.92 18.72
C GLU A 391 8.40 9.46 19.23
N SER A 392 7.50 9.84 18.33
CA SER A 392 6.17 10.34 18.68
C SER A 392 5.33 9.25 19.37
N ILE A 393 5.40 8.00 18.91
CA ILE A 393 4.70 6.86 19.52
C ILE A 393 5.24 6.59 20.93
N PHE A 394 6.56 6.66 21.11
CA PHE A 394 7.19 6.40 22.41
C PHE A 394 6.79 7.45 23.45
N ASN A 395 6.65 8.70 23.04
CA ASN A 395 6.33 9.83 23.91
C ASN A 395 4.82 10.07 24.11
N LYS A 396 3.94 9.20 23.59
CA LYS A 396 2.49 9.34 23.77
C LYS A 396 2.09 9.32 25.26
N PRO A 397 1.23 10.28 25.69
CA PRO A 397 0.69 10.26 27.04
C PRO A 397 -0.12 8.99 27.29
N LYS A 398 -0.20 8.59 28.55
CA LYS A 398 -1.03 7.45 28.96
C LYS A 398 -2.38 7.93 29.49
N CYS A 399 -3.40 7.12 29.24
CA CYS A 399 -4.75 7.36 29.71
C CYS A 399 -4.85 7.09 31.22
N ASP A 400 -5.35 8.08 31.96
CA ASP A 400 -5.50 7.99 33.43
C ASP A 400 -6.54 6.94 33.86
N ILE A 401 -7.44 6.50 32.95
CA ILE A 401 -8.50 5.53 33.24
C ILE A 401 -8.01 4.08 33.03
N CYS A 402 -7.37 3.78 31.92
CA CYS A 402 -7.03 2.40 31.54
C CYS A 402 -5.54 2.15 31.29
N GLY A 403 -4.68 3.16 31.41
CA GLY A 403 -3.24 3.03 31.21
C GLY A 403 -2.78 2.90 29.73
N SER A 404 -3.72 2.78 28.78
CA SER A 404 -3.38 2.73 27.35
C SER A 404 -2.81 4.06 26.87
N THR A 405 -2.08 4.04 25.76
CA THR A 405 -1.60 5.28 25.13
C THR A 405 -2.75 6.15 24.64
N MET A 406 -2.53 7.43 24.49
CA MET A 406 -3.51 8.37 23.95
C MET A 406 -3.03 8.92 22.60
N ASP A 407 -3.95 9.05 21.66
CA ASP A 407 -3.68 9.67 20.37
C ASP A 407 -3.96 11.17 20.44
N GLY A 408 -3.03 12.00 19.93
CA GLY A 408 -3.16 13.45 19.93
C GLY A 408 -3.84 13.98 18.67
N PHE A 409 -4.75 14.94 18.83
CA PHE A 409 -5.48 15.59 17.75
C PHE A 409 -5.48 17.10 17.95
N ILE A 410 -4.95 17.85 16.98
CA ILE A 410 -4.94 19.32 17.04
C ILE A 410 -6.33 19.83 16.68
N ILE A 411 -6.99 20.50 17.63
CA ILE A 411 -8.31 21.10 17.45
C ILE A 411 -8.15 22.49 16.78
N ASP A 412 -7.32 23.33 17.38
CA ASP A 412 -6.96 24.66 16.91
C ASP A 412 -5.55 25.06 17.36
N GLU A 413 -5.16 26.30 17.13
CA GLU A 413 -3.82 26.80 17.47
C GLU A 413 -3.50 26.76 18.97
N ASN A 414 -4.52 26.70 19.83
CA ASN A 414 -4.36 26.75 21.28
C ASN A 414 -4.73 25.46 21.97
N ARG A 415 -5.39 24.51 21.26
CA ARG A 415 -5.96 23.32 21.90
C ARG A 415 -5.62 22.04 21.16
N LYS A 416 -5.14 21.05 21.90
CA LYS A 416 -4.89 19.69 21.46
C LYS A 416 -5.67 18.73 22.33
N LEU A 417 -6.44 17.84 21.71
CA LEU A 417 -7.22 16.82 22.39
C LEU A 417 -6.51 15.47 22.29
N HIS A 418 -6.25 14.86 23.42
CA HIS A 418 -5.79 13.49 23.52
C HIS A 418 -6.99 12.57 23.76
N ILE A 419 -7.11 11.51 22.98
CA ILE A 419 -8.17 10.51 23.05
C ILE A 419 -7.53 9.16 23.31
N CYS A 420 -8.03 8.42 24.28
CA CYS A 420 -7.55 7.07 24.57
C CYS A 420 -7.54 6.20 23.32
N SER A 421 -6.47 5.43 23.10
CA SER A 421 -6.36 4.52 21.97
C SER A 421 -7.44 3.41 22.02
N SER A 422 -7.94 3.08 23.21
CA SER A 422 -9.06 2.14 23.42
C SER A 422 -10.45 2.78 23.31
N SER A 423 -10.57 4.06 22.89
CA SER A 423 -11.87 4.70 22.66
C SER A 423 -12.63 4.02 21.51
N PRO A 424 -13.94 3.80 21.62
CA PRO A 424 -14.88 4.32 22.61
C PRO A 424 -15.10 3.42 23.84
N ILE A 425 -14.41 2.27 23.94
CA ILE A 425 -14.54 1.37 25.11
C ILE A 425 -14.06 2.10 26.37
N CYS A 426 -12.94 2.82 26.27
CA CYS A 426 -12.47 3.71 27.32
C CYS A 426 -12.83 5.16 26.96
N PRO A 427 -13.57 5.88 27.84
CA PRO A 427 -13.95 7.27 27.59
C PRO A 427 -12.85 8.28 27.89
N GLY A 428 -11.61 7.84 28.10
CA GLY A 428 -10.49 8.70 28.48
C GLY A 428 -10.19 9.76 27.44
N THR A 429 -10.32 11.04 27.83
CA THR A 429 -9.94 12.20 27.04
C THR A 429 -9.13 13.17 27.89
N LYS A 430 -8.20 13.88 27.30
CA LYS A 430 -7.39 14.91 27.98
C LYS A 430 -7.21 16.09 27.03
N LEU A 431 -7.60 17.28 27.49
CA LEU A 431 -7.36 18.52 26.76
C LEU A 431 -6.01 19.11 27.19
N GLU A 432 -5.19 19.45 26.22
CA GLU A 432 -3.91 20.15 26.41
C GLU A 432 -4.04 21.53 25.78
N GLU A 433 -3.74 22.56 26.56
CA GLU A 433 -3.69 23.96 26.12
C GLU A 433 -2.24 24.36 25.90
N GLY A 434 -1.98 25.04 24.79
CA GLY A 434 -0.62 25.44 24.39
C GLY A 434 -0.62 26.15 23.03
N ASN A 435 0.55 26.40 22.51
CA ASN A 435 0.70 26.89 21.13
C ASN A 435 1.00 25.69 20.22
N PHE A 436 0.00 25.23 19.52
CA PHE A 436 0.12 24.12 18.59
C PHE A 436 0.19 24.66 17.16
N ILE A 437 1.34 24.53 16.55
CA ILE A 437 1.48 24.82 15.12
C ILE A 437 0.75 23.68 14.41
N LYS A 438 -0.40 23.97 13.79
CA LYS A 438 -0.90 23.07 12.75
C LYS A 438 0.27 22.89 11.79
N PRO A 439 0.79 21.66 11.62
CA PRO A 439 1.92 21.48 10.73
C PRO A 439 1.53 22.03 9.37
N LYS A 440 2.23 23.04 8.93
CA LYS A 440 2.12 23.54 7.57
C LYS A 440 2.62 22.41 6.67
N ASN A 441 1.71 21.62 6.12
CA ASN A 441 2.03 20.83 4.95
C ASN A 441 2.34 21.84 3.86
N GLY A 442 3.63 22.10 3.63
CA GLY A 442 4.20 23.02 2.68
C GLY A 442 3.21 24.13 2.28
N GLU A 443 3.38 25.35 2.77
CA GLU A 443 2.58 26.53 2.43
C GLU A 443 1.10 26.21 2.19
N GLU A 444 0.31 26.05 3.28
CA GLU A 444 -1.13 26.16 3.17
C GLU A 444 -1.48 27.61 2.79
N GLU A 445 -1.33 27.94 1.54
CA GLU A 445 -2.21 28.93 0.95
C GLU A 445 -3.62 28.36 1.08
N LEU A 446 -4.41 28.98 1.95
CA LEU A 446 -5.86 28.74 1.97
C LEU A 446 -6.34 28.92 0.54
N ILE A 447 -6.62 27.83 -0.17
CA ILE A 447 -7.02 27.90 -1.56
C ILE A 447 -8.42 28.49 -1.63
N ASP A 448 -8.63 29.36 -2.59
CA ASP A 448 -9.95 29.93 -2.83
C ASP A 448 -10.89 28.90 -3.44
N CYS A 449 -12.14 28.94 -3.02
CA CYS A 449 -13.15 28.05 -3.54
C CYS A 449 -13.50 28.46 -4.99
N HIS A 450 -13.43 27.50 -5.90
CA HIS A 450 -13.76 27.71 -7.31
C HIS A 450 -15.24 27.98 -7.60
N LYS A 451 -16.12 27.89 -6.58
CA LYS A 451 -17.58 28.12 -6.74
C LYS A 451 -18.09 29.37 -6.01
N CYS A 452 -17.42 29.87 -4.97
CA CYS A 452 -17.95 30.98 -4.17
C CYS A 452 -16.86 31.87 -3.56
N ASP A 453 -15.61 31.76 -4.00
CA ASP A 453 -14.43 32.54 -3.57
C ASP A 453 -14.13 32.52 -2.06
N ALA A 454 -14.89 31.78 -1.25
CA ALA A 454 -14.60 31.56 0.16
C ALA A 454 -13.36 30.65 0.31
N LYS A 455 -12.72 30.70 1.46
CA LYS A 455 -11.54 29.85 1.73
C LYS A 455 -11.95 28.38 1.91
N MET A 456 -11.10 27.50 1.40
CA MET A 456 -11.26 26.05 1.55
C MET A 456 -10.34 25.53 2.65
N GLU A 457 -10.85 24.64 3.47
CA GLU A 457 -10.17 24.01 4.59
C GLU A 457 -9.75 22.57 4.24
N LEU A 458 -8.54 22.17 4.62
CA LEU A 458 -8.06 20.80 4.43
C LEU A 458 -8.84 19.84 5.33
N LYS A 459 -9.47 18.83 4.73
CA LYS A 459 -10.17 17.75 5.43
C LYS A 459 -9.63 16.39 5.01
N ILE A 460 -9.83 15.41 5.85
CA ILE A 460 -9.51 14.01 5.54
C ILE A 460 -10.81 13.25 5.38
N GLY A 461 -10.99 12.63 4.22
CA GLY A 461 -12.12 11.78 3.91
C GLY A 461 -11.71 10.34 3.66
N ARG A 462 -12.68 9.51 3.30
CA ARG A 462 -12.50 8.09 2.96
C ARG A 462 -11.41 7.84 1.91
N PHE A 463 -11.23 8.77 0.98
CA PHE A 463 -10.28 8.66 -0.15
C PHE A 463 -9.00 9.49 0.06
N GLY A 464 -8.71 9.92 1.29
CA GLY A 464 -7.53 10.72 1.63
C GLY A 464 -7.82 12.20 1.86
N LYS A 465 -6.78 13.03 1.78
CA LYS A 465 -6.85 14.49 2.01
C LYS A 465 -7.59 15.20 0.87
N TYR A 466 -8.45 16.15 1.21
CA TYR A 466 -9.15 17.02 0.26
C TYR A 466 -9.47 18.36 0.88
N PHE A 467 -9.61 19.39 0.07
CA PHE A 467 -10.09 20.69 0.51
C PHE A 467 -11.62 20.77 0.43
N ALA A 468 -12.26 21.29 1.45
CA ALA A 468 -13.70 21.57 1.50
C ALA A 468 -13.94 23.04 1.73
N CYS A 469 -14.88 23.62 1.00
CA CYS A 469 -15.27 25.02 1.18
C CYS A 469 -15.97 25.21 2.53
N GLN A 470 -15.69 26.31 3.20
CA GLN A 470 -16.33 26.69 4.45
C GLN A 470 -17.77 27.21 4.26
N SER A 471 -18.08 27.73 3.08
CA SER A 471 -19.36 28.42 2.79
C SER A 471 -20.27 27.65 1.84
N CYS A 472 -19.75 26.74 1.02
CA CYS A 472 -20.55 25.95 0.08
C CYS A 472 -20.14 24.46 0.10
N THR A 473 -20.81 23.63 -0.71
CA THR A 473 -20.55 22.18 -0.75
C THR A 473 -19.36 21.77 -1.64
N ALA A 474 -18.61 22.74 -2.18
CA ALA A 474 -17.50 22.45 -3.07
C ALA A 474 -16.36 21.75 -2.36
N THR A 475 -15.80 20.73 -2.99
CA THR A 475 -14.63 20.01 -2.51
C THR A 475 -13.57 19.89 -3.61
N ARG A 476 -12.29 19.83 -3.23
CA ARG A 476 -11.19 19.67 -4.16
C ARG A 476 -10.22 18.61 -3.64
N GLN A 477 -10.06 17.53 -4.38
CA GLN A 477 -9.21 16.41 -3.99
C GLN A 477 -7.73 16.73 -4.23
N ILE A 478 -6.86 16.17 -3.40
CA ILE A 478 -5.41 16.18 -3.60
C ILE A 478 -5.03 14.87 -4.28
N MET A 479 -4.31 14.97 -5.41
CA MET A 479 -3.83 13.82 -6.15
C MET A 479 -2.65 13.17 -5.42
N LYS A 480 -2.33 11.92 -5.78
CA LYS A 480 -1.21 11.16 -5.18
C LYS A 480 0.17 11.82 -5.33
N ASN A 481 0.32 12.73 -6.27
CA ASN A 481 1.54 13.53 -6.48
C ASN A 481 1.58 14.83 -5.65
N GLY A 482 0.62 15.02 -4.73
CA GLY A 482 0.50 16.23 -3.90
C GLY A 482 -0.15 17.43 -4.59
N GLN A 483 -0.43 17.36 -5.89
CA GLN A 483 -1.09 18.44 -6.63
C GLN A 483 -2.61 18.41 -6.44
N LEU A 484 -3.23 19.57 -6.52
CA LEU A 484 -4.68 19.68 -6.51
C LEU A 484 -5.27 19.09 -7.80
N LYS A 485 -6.35 18.32 -7.64
CA LYS A 485 -7.08 17.83 -8.80
C LYS A 485 -7.60 19.02 -9.60
N PRO A 486 -7.44 19.05 -10.93
CA PRO A 486 -7.98 20.11 -11.77
C PRO A 486 -9.47 20.33 -11.51
N ILE A 487 -9.91 21.57 -11.67
CA ILE A 487 -11.32 21.92 -11.62
C ILE A 487 -11.94 21.42 -12.91
N PHE A 488 -12.95 20.57 -12.82
CA PHE A 488 -13.69 20.10 -13.95
C PHE A 488 -14.95 20.96 -14.14
N MET A 489 -15.35 21.13 -15.39
CA MET A 489 -16.59 21.84 -15.72
C MET A 489 -17.81 21.13 -15.14
N ASP A 490 -18.84 21.86 -14.79
CA ASP A 490 -20.13 21.26 -14.47
C ASP A 490 -20.68 20.54 -15.72
N PRO A 491 -21.30 19.36 -15.58
CA PRO A 491 -21.79 18.60 -16.72
C PRO A 491 -22.78 19.42 -17.57
N ILE A 492 -22.57 19.47 -18.88
CA ILE A 492 -23.46 20.15 -19.81
C ILE A 492 -24.38 19.11 -20.45
N GLU A 493 -25.69 19.34 -20.39
CA GLU A 493 -26.68 18.47 -21.02
C GLU A 493 -26.64 18.63 -22.54
N MET A 494 -26.50 17.50 -23.23
CA MET A 494 -26.52 17.40 -24.69
C MET A 494 -27.88 16.84 -25.11
N SER A 495 -28.94 17.65 -25.01
CA SER A 495 -30.32 17.23 -25.21
C SER A 495 -30.59 16.57 -26.57
N ASP A 496 -29.80 16.94 -27.59
CA ASP A 496 -29.92 16.43 -28.95
C ASP A 496 -29.19 15.11 -29.19
N LEU A 497 -28.39 14.66 -28.18
CA LEU A 497 -27.59 13.45 -28.29
C LEU A 497 -28.12 12.36 -27.34
N LYS A 498 -28.81 11.37 -27.93
CA LYS A 498 -29.25 10.19 -27.19
C LYS A 498 -28.13 9.15 -27.07
N CYS A 499 -28.10 8.47 -25.93
CA CYS A 499 -27.19 7.34 -25.71
C CYS A 499 -27.58 6.18 -26.64
N GLU A 500 -26.59 5.61 -27.33
CA GLU A 500 -26.83 4.52 -28.29
C GLU A 500 -27.27 3.19 -27.63
N LYS A 501 -27.02 3.05 -26.33
CA LYS A 501 -27.29 1.80 -25.57
C LYS A 501 -28.44 1.92 -24.57
N CYS A 502 -28.97 3.11 -24.36
CA CYS A 502 -30.09 3.37 -23.45
C CYS A 502 -30.84 4.63 -23.89
N ASP A 503 -32.04 4.84 -23.36
CA ASP A 503 -32.85 6.02 -23.68
C ASP A 503 -32.40 7.31 -22.99
N ASP A 504 -31.24 7.33 -22.36
CA ASP A 504 -30.67 8.49 -21.68
C ASP A 504 -30.11 9.52 -22.70
N ILE A 505 -30.05 10.77 -22.29
CA ILE A 505 -29.26 11.80 -22.98
C ILE A 505 -27.81 11.76 -22.54
N TYR A 506 -26.91 12.26 -23.37
CA TYR A 506 -25.53 12.44 -22.97
C TYR A 506 -25.32 13.75 -22.20
N LEU A 507 -24.40 13.70 -21.23
CA LEU A 507 -23.80 14.84 -20.56
C LEU A 507 -22.37 15.00 -21.05
N LEU A 508 -22.02 16.19 -21.53
CA LEU A 508 -20.62 16.53 -21.83
C LEU A 508 -19.90 16.84 -20.53
N ARG A 509 -18.79 16.15 -20.32
CA ARG A 509 -17.93 16.26 -19.14
C ARG A 509 -16.48 16.39 -19.58
N ASP A 510 -15.66 16.94 -18.73
CA ASP A 510 -14.22 16.94 -18.90
C ASP A 510 -13.52 15.98 -17.91
N SER A 511 -12.32 15.58 -18.27
CA SER A 511 -11.44 14.70 -17.47
C SER A 511 -9.98 15.05 -17.74
N LEU A 512 -9.06 14.44 -16.95
CA LEU A 512 -7.61 14.55 -17.20
C LEU A 512 -7.19 14.11 -18.62
N LYS A 513 -8.05 13.38 -19.33
CA LYS A 513 -7.81 12.89 -20.70
C LYS A 513 -8.54 13.71 -21.77
N GLY A 514 -9.23 14.77 -21.38
CA GLY A 514 -10.02 15.60 -22.27
C GLY A 514 -11.53 15.44 -22.09
N LEU A 515 -12.29 15.99 -23.03
CA LEU A 515 -13.75 15.96 -23.03
C LEU A 515 -14.29 14.56 -23.37
N PHE A 516 -15.38 14.17 -22.71
CA PHE A 516 -16.10 12.94 -22.99
C PHE A 516 -17.60 13.10 -22.77
N LEU A 517 -18.37 12.31 -23.46
CA LEU A 517 -19.81 12.18 -23.28
C LEU A 517 -20.09 11.01 -22.32
N ALA A 518 -20.93 11.22 -21.32
CA ALA A 518 -21.40 10.20 -20.40
C ALA A 518 -22.91 10.19 -20.36
N ALA A 519 -23.56 9.03 -20.27
CA ALA A 519 -24.99 8.92 -20.08
C ALA A 519 -25.44 9.68 -18.82
N SER A 520 -26.63 10.29 -18.84
CA SER A 520 -27.12 11.16 -17.75
C SER A 520 -27.20 10.45 -16.40
N GLN A 521 -27.45 9.14 -16.41
CA GLN A 521 -27.47 8.31 -15.19
C GLN A 521 -26.10 7.75 -14.76
N PHE A 522 -24.99 8.26 -15.32
CA PHE A 522 -23.65 7.88 -14.84
C PHE A 522 -23.50 8.18 -13.34
N PRO A 523 -22.97 7.25 -12.50
CA PRO A 523 -22.29 5.99 -12.83
C PRO A 523 -23.18 4.73 -12.86
N LYS A 524 -24.49 4.81 -12.72
CA LYS A 524 -25.40 3.65 -12.85
C LYS A 524 -25.34 3.08 -14.26
N ASN A 525 -25.52 3.95 -15.24
CA ASN A 525 -25.22 3.65 -16.63
C ASN A 525 -23.81 4.14 -16.95
N ARG A 526 -22.90 3.20 -17.29
CA ARG A 526 -21.47 3.50 -17.51
C ARG A 526 -21.11 3.75 -18.97
N GLU A 527 -22.10 4.05 -19.81
CA GLU A 527 -21.84 4.38 -21.21
C GLU A 527 -21.10 5.70 -21.32
N THR A 528 -19.93 5.67 -21.95
CA THR A 528 -19.10 6.84 -22.19
C THR A 528 -18.41 6.73 -23.55
N ARG A 529 -18.28 7.84 -24.28
CA ARG A 529 -17.51 7.93 -25.52
C ARG A 529 -16.87 9.28 -25.70
N ALA A 530 -15.91 9.39 -26.61
CA ALA A 530 -15.39 10.67 -27.04
C ALA A 530 -16.45 11.43 -27.87
N PRO A 531 -16.61 12.73 -27.68
CA PRO A 531 -17.48 13.54 -28.54
C PRO A 531 -16.85 13.71 -29.92
N LEU A 532 -17.69 13.77 -30.97
CA LEU A 532 -17.27 14.16 -32.29
C LEU A 532 -17.14 15.70 -32.37
N VAL A 533 -16.22 16.20 -33.19
CA VAL A 533 -16.02 17.65 -33.35
C VAL A 533 -17.32 18.34 -33.81
N SER A 534 -18.10 17.70 -34.70
CA SER A 534 -19.38 18.19 -35.18
C SER A 534 -20.44 18.30 -34.05
N GLU A 535 -20.38 17.45 -33.05
CA GLU A 535 -21.35 17.46 -31.92
C GLU A 535 -21.07 18.62 -30.95
N ILE A 536 -19.81 19.08 -30.87
CA ILE A 536 -19.44 20.20 -30.00
C ILE A 536 -19.61 21.53 -30.70
N THR A 537 -19.33 21.64 -32.02
CA THR A 537 -19.31 22.88 -32.75
C THR A 537 -20.70 23.39 -33.13
N VAL A 538 -21.71 22.52 -33.27
CA VAL A 538 -23.06 22.92 -33.70
C VAL A 538 -23.92 23.46 -32.53
N SER A 539 -23.64 23.04 -31.29
CA SER A 539 -24.47 23.39 -30.13
C SER A 539 -23.85 24.41 -29.16
N TYR A 540 -22.55 24.69 -29.23
CA TYR A 540 -21.84 25.45 -28.20
C TYR A 540 -20.78 26.39 -28.77
N THR A 541 -21.19 27.46 -29.41
CA THR A 541 -20.31 28.52 -29.98
C THR A 541 -19.53 29.35 -28.94
N HIS A 542 -19.67 29.07 -27.65
CA HIS A 542 -19.04 29.84 -26.56
C HIS A 542 -18.10 29.07 -25.66
N LEU A 543 -17.71 27.82 -25.99
CA LEU A 543 -16.66 27.12 -25.27
C LEU A 543 -15.29 27.58 -25.77
N THR A 544 -14.71 28.59 -25.12
CA THR A 544 -13.26 28.86 -25.22
C THR A 544 -12.55 27.72 -24.54
N LEU A 545 -11.87 26.87 -25.34
CA LEU A 545 -10.95 25.88 -24.83
C LEU A 545 -9.84 26.62 -24.07
N PRO A 546 -9.50 26.22 -22.83
CA PRO A 546 -8.31 26.75 -22.19
C PRO A 546 -7.11 26.31 -23.04
N THR A 547 -6.45 27.26 -23.68
CA THR A 547 -5.16 27.08 -24.30
C THR A 547 -4.14 26.91 -23.19
N ASN A 548 -3.71 25.61 -22.97
CA ASN A 548 -2.33 25.21 -22.70
C ASN A 548 -2.24 23.70 -22.55
#